data_a9f68e6031f341080e82db2cae60a49a
#
_entry.id   a9f68e6031f341080e82db2cae60a49a
#
_cell.length_a   1.000
_cell.length_b   1.000
_cell.length_c   1.000
_cell.angle_alpha   90.00
_cell.angle_beta   90.00
_cell.angle_gamma   90.00
#
_symmetry.space_group_name_H-M   'P 1'
#
loop_
_entity.id
_entity.type
_entity.pdbx_description
1 polymer ?
#
loop_
_entity_poly.entity_id
_entity_poly.type
_entity_poly.pdbx_seq_one_letter_code
_entity_poly.pdbx_strand_id
1 'polypeptide(L)'
;MGETTVGHVAGEVVRALYGAGYMESTIGQYRKSIRALERYAGGPDAVYTRGLGAGFAASTFSERTGGFSRQRWFDYGRLARLCDSYLRSGSVDLGKWRRSRLAEPVVPGLAVVMERWEAYLAGSGLASATVGHYRRMAGLFLTWLESHGVVSLDGSDGSHVLGFLAGLRSRWSESSMRHAASDLRPLFRWLGRDDLADAIGLAGIRRTHAIAGTLPDDEHRRLLEACASRSVPSRDAAITLLSLTCGLRACDVIGLRIADCVLASWRPLCERCFSAV
;
A
#
# COMPACT_ATOMS: atom_id res chain seq x y z
N MET A 1 -30.72 27.11 1.43
CA MET A 1 -29.78 26.01 1.64
C MET A 1 -28.75 26.54 2.61
N GLY A 2 -28.71 25.99 3.86
CA GLY A 2 -27.72 26.43 4.84
C GLY A 2 -26.29 26.18 4.36
N GLU A 3 -25.40 27.07 4.72
CA GLU A 3 -23.98 26.92 4.40
C GLU A 3 -23.41 25.64 5.06
N THR A 4 -22.81 24.77 4.28
CA THR A 4 -22.29 23.49 4.76
C THR A 4 -20.88 23.70 5.33
N THR A 5 -20.71 23.49 6.63
CA THR A 5 -19.42 23.70 7.29
C THR A 5 -18.45 22.52 7.09
N VAL A 6 -17.16 22.77 7.27
CA VAL A 6 -16.11 21.76 7.23
C VAL A 6 -16.37 20.63 8.24
N GLY A 7 -16.74 20.99 9.49
CA GLY A 7 -17.06 20.02 10.53
C GLY A 7 -18.26 19.14 10.19
N HIS A 8 -19.31 19.73 9.58
CA HIS A 8 -20.48 18.97 9.13
C HIS A 8 -20.10 17.95 8.05
N VAL A 9 -19.44 18.38 6.97
CA VAL A 9 -19.02 17.48 5.89
C VAL A 9 -18.07 16.40 6.40
N ALA A 10 -17.12 16.76 7.27
CA ALA A 10 -16.20 15.81 7.87
C ALA A 10 -16.93 14.75 8.72
N GLY A 11 -17.95 15.16 9.48
CA GLY A 11 -18.82 14.26 10.25
C GLY A 11 -19.54 13.25 9.35
N GLU A 12 -20.08 13.72 8.21
CA GLU A 12 -20.74 12.85 7.23
C GLU A 12 -19.77 11.85 6.59
N VAL A 13 -18.54 12.28 6.27
CA VAL A 13 -17.50 11.36 5.77
C VAL A 13 -17.21 10.28 6.80
N VAL A 14 -17.02 10.63 8.07
CA VAL A 14 -16.76 9.65 9.14
C VAL A 14 -17.94 8.70 9.31
N ARG A 15 -19.17 9.21 9.30
CA ARG A 15 -20.40 8.39 9.41
C ARG A 15 -20.50 7.39 8.24
N ALA A 16 -20.23 7.85 7.02
CA ALA A 16 -20.26 7.00 5.84
C ALA A 16 -19.20 5.88 5.92
N LEU A 17 -17.98 6.17 6.43
CA LEU A 17 -16.94 5.18 6.62
C LEU A 17 -17.35 4.10 7.63
N TYR A 18 -17.96 4.49 8.76
CA TYR A 18 -18.50 3.52 9.73
C TYR A 18 -19.61 2.68 9.13
N GLY A 19 -20.57 3.32 8.44
CA GLY A 19 -21.67 2.61 7.78
C GLY A 19 -21.22 1.61 6.72
N ALA A 20 -20.06 1.86 6.09
CA ALA A 20 -19.44 0.95 5.12
C ALA A 20 -18.52 -0.11 5.76
N GLY A 21 -18.43 -0.18 7.08
CA GLY A 21 -17.65 -1.18 7.81
C GLY A 21 -16.13 -0.99 7.74
N TYR A 22 -15.66 0.25 7.56
CA TYR A 22 -14.22 0.51 7.60
C TYR A 22 -13.64 0.30 8.99
N MET A 23 -12.43 -0.26 9.07
CA MET A 23 -11.72 -0.48 10.33
C MET A 23 -11.38 0.85 11.02
N GLU A 24 -11.39 0.87 12.36
CA GLU A 24 -11.07 2.04 13.17
C GLU A 24 -9.68 2.64 12.83
N SER A 25 -8.70 1.79 12.51
CA SER A 25 -7.38 2.25 12.07
C SER A 25 -7.44 3.08 10.78
N THR A 26 -8.29 2.69 9.82
CA THR A 26 -8.53 3.44 8.58
C THR A 26 -9.26 4.75 8.87
N ILE A 27 -10.30 4.71 9.69
CA ILE A 27 -11.05 5.91 10.11
C ILE A 27 -10.13 6.88 10.85
N GLY A 28 -9.21 6.36 11.68
CA GLY A 28 -8.18 7.14 12.34
C GLY A 28 -7.27 7.93 11.38
N GLN A 29 -6.92 7.36 10.22
CA GLN A 29 -6.17 8.10 9.19
C GLN A 29 -7.01 9.23 8.58
N TYR A 30 -8.29 8.98 8.29
CA TYR A 30 -9.19 10.03 7.83
C TYR A 30 -9.33 11.15 8.86
N ARG A 31 -9.48 10.83 10.14
CA ARG A 31 -9.55 11.83 11.23
C ARG A 31 -8.28 12.70 11.31
N LYS A 32 -7.10 12.14 11.02
CA LYS A 32 -5.87 12.95 10.91
C LYS A 32 -5.95 13.94 9.76
N SER A 33 -6.43 13.51 8.60
CA SER A 33 -6.60 14.39 7.43
C SER A 33 -7.71 15.43 7.66
N ILE A 34 -8.79 15.06 8.36
CA ILE A 34 -9.86 15.97 8.73
C ILE A 34 -9.33 17.09 9.64
N ARG A 35 -8.59 16.76 10.69
CA ARG A 35 -7.95 17.78 11.55
C ARG A 35 -6.99 18.70 10.78
N ALA A 36 -6.34 18.19 9.73
CA ALA A 36 -5.53 19.01 8.86
C ALA A 36 -6.38 19.94 7.98
N LEU A 37 -7.52 19.45 7.47
CA LEU A 37 -8.48 20.26 6.71
C LEU A 37 -9.09 21.38 7.58
N GLU A 38 -9.51 21.06 8.81
CA GLU A 38 -10.05 22.04 9.78
C GLU A 38 -9.04 23.16 10.06
N ARG A 39 -7.77 22.81 10.30
CA ARG A 39 -6.69 23.81 10.48
C ARG A 39 -6.45 24.64 9.23
N TYR A 40 -6.50 24.03 8.05
CA TYR A 40 -6.33 24.72 6.78
C TYR A 40 -7.48 25.71 6.52
N ALA A 41 -8.70 25.35 6.89
CA ALA A 41 -9.91 26.15 6.73
C ALA A 41 -10.06 27.26 7.77
N GLY A 42 -9.29 27.27 8.86
CA GLY A 42 -9.42 28.20 9.98
C GLY A 42 -10.42 27.74 11.06
N GLY A 43 -10.91 26.52 10.99
CA GLY A 43 -11.79 25.90 11.98
C GLY A 43 -12.87 25.01 11.39
N PRO A 44 -13.58 24.23 12.24
CA PRO A 44 -14.65 23.34 11.81
C PRO A 44 -15.91 24.09 11.32
N ASP A 45 -16.10 25.33 11.77
CA ASP A 45 -17.24 26.17 11.41
C ASP A 45 -17.08 26.92 10.09
N ALA A 46 -15.86 26.86 9.49
CA ALA A 46 -15.60 27.43 8.18
C ALA A 46 -16.49 26.77 7.11
N VAL A 47 -16.97 27.57 6.16
CA VAL A 47 -17.79 27.07 5.05
C VAL A 47 -16.94 26.20 4.13
N TYR A 48 -17.37 24.97 3.89
CA TYR A 48 -16.71 24.08 2.94
C TYR A 48 -17.14 24.42 1.51
N THR A 49 -16.17 24.68 0.67
CA THR A 49 -16.34 24.90 -0.78
C THR A 49 -15.42 23.99 -1.58
N ARG A 50 -15.75 23.74 -2.85
CA ARG A 50 -14.84 23.00 -3.75
C ARG A 50 -13.48 23.69 -3.91
N GLY A 51 -13.47 25.03 -3.90
CA GLY A 51 -12.23 25.80 -3.95
C GLY A 51 -11.35 25.53 -2.73
N LEU A 52 -11.93 25.52 -1.53
CA LEU A 52 -11.25 25.17 -0.29
C LEU A 52 -10.72 23.73 -0.33
N GLY A 53 -11.53 22.77 -0.79
CA GLY A 53 -11.12 21.37 -0.96
C GLY A 53 -9.96 21.21 -1.92
N ALA A 54 -9.99 21.88 -3.08
CA ALA A 54 -8.92 21.87 -4.06
C ALA A 54 -7.61 22.49 -3.51
N GLY A 55 -7.70 23.63 -2.83
CA GLY A 55 -6.55 24.27 -2.17
C GLY A 55 -5.94 23.37 -1.10
N PHE A 56 -6.77 22.74 -0.27
CA PHE A 56 -6.31 21.79 0.72
C PHE A 56 -5.61 20.57 0.08
N ALA A 57 -6.20 19.99 -0.97
CA ALA A 57 -5.60 18.88 -1.69
C ALA A 57 -4.25 19.23 -2.32
N ALA A 58 -4.05 20.50 -2.71
CA ALA A 58 -2.81 21.01 -3.24
C ALA A 58 -1.75 21.32 -2.14
N SER A 59 -2.13 21.41 -0.86
CA SER A 59 -1.23 21.71 0.26
C SER A 59 -0.36 20.51 0.65
N THR A 60 0.52 20.11 -0.27
CA THR A 60 1.31 18.87 -0.18
C THR A 60 2.70 19.05 0.45
N PHE A 61 3.10 20.29 0.78
CA PHE A 61 4.36 20.56 1.43
C PHE A 61 4.39 20.04 2.86
N SER A 62 5.46 19.33 3.23
CA SER A 62 5.69 18.82 4.58
C SER A 62 6.86 19.55 5.22
N GLU A 63 6.63 20.30 6.29
CA GLU A 63 7.67 20.97 7.06
C GLU A 63 8.68 19.98 7.63
N ARG A 64 8.23 18.78 8.04
CA ARG A 64 9.10 17.74 8.60
C ARG A 64 10.15 17.25 7.59
N THR A 65 9.81 17.19 6.30
CA THR A 65 10.71 16.69 5.24
C THR A 65 11.25 17.81 4.36
N GLY A 66 10.81 19.06 4.57
CA GLY A 66 11.22 20.22 3.78
C GLY A 66 10.78 20.18 2.32
N GLY A 67 9.79 19.38 1.95
CA GLY A 67 9.43 19.18 0.55
C GLY A 67 8.06 18.58 0.30
N PHE A 68 7.85 18.13 -0.93
CA PHE A 68 6.63 17.47 -1.38
C PHE A 68 6.38 16.16 -0.62
N SER A 69 5.18 16.00 -0.07
CA SER A 69 4.74 14.80 0.60
C SER A 69 3.72 14.05 -0.26
N ARG A 70 4.14 12.92 -0.84
CA ARG A 70 3.27 12.02 -1.59
C ARG A 70 2.10 11.49 -0.75
N GLN A 71 2.31 11.27 0.55
CA GLN A 71 1.27 10.82 1.48
C GLN A 71 0.19 11.90 1.63
N ARG A 72 0.58 13.17 1.87
CA ARG A 72 -0.38 14.28 1.93
C ARG A 72 -1.14 14.44 0.63
N TRP A 73 -0.46 14.40 -0.51
CA TRP A 73 -1.10 14.47 -1.82
C TRP A 73 -2.19 13.41 -1.99
N PHE A 74 -1.90 12.19 -1.56
CA PHE A 74 -2.87 11.09 -1.65
C PHE A 74 -4.02 11.24 -0.65
N ASP A 75 -3.71 11.47 0.63
CA ASP A 75 -4.71 11.51 1.71
C ASP A 75 -5.62 12.75 1.61
N TYR A 76 -5.02 13.91 1.32
CA TYR A 76 -5.76 15.16 1.21
C TYR A 76 -6.65 15.19 -0.05
N GLY A 77 -6.11 14.74 -1.19
CA GLY A 77 -6.89 14.62 -2.41
C GLY A 77 -8.03 13.60 -2.30
N ARG A 78 -7.82 12.53 -1.51
CA ARG A 78 -8.88 11.56 -1.23
C ARG A 78 -9.97 12.13 -0.34
N LEU A 79 -9.61 12.82 0.74
CA LEU A 79 -10.57 13.47 1.63
C LEU A 79 -11.37 14.56 0.88
N ALA A 80 -10.70 15.44 0.15
CA ALA A 80 -11.38 16.49 -0.63
C ALA A 80 -12.42 15.92 -1.59
N ARG A 81 -12.11 14.84 -2.31
CA ARG A 81 -13.07 14.18 -3.19
C ARG A 81 -14.30 13.65 -2.47
N LEU A 82 -14.15 13.09 -1.25
CA LEU A 82 -15.28 12.64 -0.45
C LEU A 82 -16.14 13.80 0.00
N CYS A 83 -15.53 14.88 0.47
CA CYS A 83 -16.23 16.10 0.85
C CYS A 83 -16.97 16.73 -0.34
N ASP A 84 -16.34 16.79 -1.51
CA ASP A 84 -16.94 17.30 -2.74
C ASP A 84 -18.11 16.41 -3.23
N SER A 85 -18.06 15.10 -3.01
CA SER A 85 -19.17 14.21 -3.34
C SER A 85 -20.39 14.52 -2.49
N TYR A 86 -20.18 14.75 -1.18
CA TYR A 86 -21.24 15.15 -0.27
C TYR A 86 -21.86 16.51 -0.68
N LEU A 87 -21.02 17.49 -1.01
CA LEU A 87 -21.50 18.80 -1.45
C LEU A 87 -22.37 18.72 -2.73
N ARG A 88 -22.11 17.74 -3.58
CA ARG A 88 -22.80 17.55 -4.87
C ARG A 88 -24.14 16.85 -4.73
N SER A 89 -24.21 15.82 -3.90
CA SER A 89 -25.34 14.88 -3.86
C SER A 89 -25.98 14.73 -2.49
N GLY A 90 -25.49 15.43 -1.45
CA GLY A 90 -25.94 15.25 -0.07
C GLY A 90 -25.55 13.88 0.54
N SER A 91 -24.75 13.09 -0.17
CA SER A 91 -24.27 11.80 0.29
C SER A 91 -22.79 11.61 -0.03
N VAL A 92 -22.06 10.90 0.85
CA VAL A 92 -20.65 10.63 0.64
C VAL A 92 -20.50 9.43 -0.30
N ASP A 93 -20.00 9.69 -1.49
CA ASP A 93 -19.60 8.62 -2.41
C ASP A 93 -18.21 8.09 -2.02
N LEU A 94 -18.18 7.03 -1.23
CA LEU A 94 -16.94 6.34 -0.87
C LEU A 94 -16.24 5.76 -2.11
N GLY A 95 -16.90 5.83 -3.26
CA GLY A 95 -16.54 5.12 -4.47
C GLY A 95 -16.43 3.64 -4.12
N LYS A 96 -17.06 2.74 -4.81
CA LYS A 96 -16.49 1.41 -4.84
C LYS A 96 -15.06 1.64 -5.27
N TRP A 97 -14.11 1.51 -4.35
CA TRP A 97 -12.73 1.29 -4.74
C TRP A 97 -12.82 0.09 -5.69
N ARG A 98 -13.05 0.38 -6.93
CA ARG A 98 -12.70 -0.57 -7.96
C ARG A 98 -11.20 -0.68 -7.78
N ARG A 99 -10.78 -1.67 -7.01
CA ARG A 99 -9.52 -2.32 -7.30
C ARG A 99 -9.56 -2.36 -8.80
N SER A 100 -8.69 -1.55 -9.44
CA SER A 100 -8.61 -1.43 -10.89
C SER A 100 -8.92 -2.82 -11.41
N ARG A 101 -10.03 -2.98 -12.18
CA ARG A 101 -10.45 -4.30 -12.65
C ARG A 101 -9.18 -4.97 -13.08
N LEU A 102 -8.88 -6.12 -12.50
CA LEU A 102 -7.68 -6.83 -12.89
C LEU A 102 -7.73 -6.82 -14.40
N ALA A 103 -6.67 -6.37 -15.05
CA ALA A 103 -6.62 -6.38 -16.49
C ALA A 103 -6.83 -7.82 -16.90
N GLU A 104 -7.89 -8.08 -17.66
CA GLU A 104 -8.27 -9.41 -18.12
C GLU A 104 -8.30 -9.35 -19.64
N PRO A 105 -7.50 -10.17 -20.34
CA PRO A 105 -7.52 -10.25 -21.79
C PRO A 105 -8.87 -10.81 -22.24
N VAL A 106 -9.39 -10.27 -23.35
CA VAL A 106 -10.69 -10.66 -23.93
C VAL A 106 -10.50 -11.61 -25.12
N VAL A 107 -9.34 -11.52 -25.77
CA VAL A 107 -9.00 -12.42 -26.90
C VAL A 107 -8.92 -13.86 -26.41
N PRO A 108 -9.65 -14.81 -27.03
CA PRO A 108 -9.81 -16.18 -26.51
C PRO A 108 -8.48 -16.89 -26.23
N GLY A 109 -7.49 -16.76 -27.11
CA GLY A 109 -6.18 -17.40 -26.93
C GLY A 109 -5.43 -16.92 -25.69
N LEU A 110 -5.54 -15.64 -25.35
CA LEU A 110 -4.91 -15.05 -24.18
C LEU A 110 -5.77 -15.25 -22.91
N ALA A 111 -7.08 -15.22 -23.05
CA ALA A 111 -8.02 -15.47 -21.95
C ALA A 111 -7.86 -16.89 -21.37
N VAL A 112 -7.75 -17.90 -22.23
CA VAL A 112 -7.49 -19.28 -21.81
C VAL A 112 -6.18 -19.42 -21.04
N VAL A 113 -5.15 -18.71 -21.44
CA VAL A 113 -3.87 -18.68 -20.67
C VAL A 113 -4.08 -18.10 -19.29
N MET A 114 -4.85 -17.01 -19.19
CA MET A 114 -5.13 -16.37 -17.90
C MET A 114 -5.90 -17.29 -16.97
N GLU A 115 -6.96 -17.96 -17.45
CA GLU A 115 -7.75 -18.92 -16.69
C GLU A 115 -6.90 -20.10 -16.17
N ARG A 116 -6.08 -20.69 -17.04
CA ARG A 116 -5.17 -21.78 -16.67
C ARG A 116 -4.12 -21.34 -15.66
N TRP A 117 -3.60 -20.12 -15.81
CA TRP A 117 -2.67 -19.55 -14.85
C TRP A 117 -3.30 -19.33 -13.48
N GLU A 118 -4.53 -18.84 -13.42
CA GLU A 118 -5.29 -18.68 -12.18
C GLU A 118 -5.54 -20.00 -11.50
N ALA A 119 -5.94 -21.03 -12.24
CA ALA A 119 -6.13 -22.39 -11.72
C ALA A 119 -4.83 -22.96 -11.13
N TYR A 120 -3.69 -22.76 -11.82
CA TYR A 120 -2.38 -23.16 -11.31
C TYR A 120 -2.02 -22.43 -10.02
N LEU A 121 -2.21 -21.12 -9.97
CA LEU A 121 -1.94 -20.32 -8.78
C LEU A 121 -2.80 -20.71 -7.58
N ALA A 122 -4.07 -21.08 -7.81
CA ALA A 122 -4.98 -21.54 -6.76
C ALA A 122 -4.49 -22.82 -6.08
N GLY A 123 -3.81 -23.72 -6.84
CA GLY A 123 -3.22 -24.95 -6.31
C GLY A 123 -1.77 -24.83 -5.81
N SER A 124 -1.15 -23.67 -5.94
CA SER A 124 0.30 -23.50 -5.71
C SER A 124 0.74 -23.43 -4.23
N GLY A 125 -0.18 -23.30 -3.28
CA GLY A 125 0.13 -23.11 -1.85
C GLY A 125 0.78 -21.77 -1.52
N LEU A 126 0.87 -20.83 -2.47
CA LEU A 126 1.44 -19.51 -2.26
C LEU A 126 0.53 -18.62 -1.41
N ALA A 127 1.13 -17.68 -0.68
CA ALA A 127 0.36 -16.67 0.06
C ALA A 127 -0.56 -15.87 -0.88
N SER A 128 -1.77 -15.56 -0.43
CA SER A 128 -2.80 -14.86 -1.21
C SER A 128 -2.32 -13.54 -1.83
N ALA A 129 -1.44 -12.82 -1.12
CA ALA A 129 -0.82 -11.60 -1.62
C ALA A 129 0.08 -11.88 -2.84
N THR A 130 0.89 -12.94 -2.79
CA THR A 130 1.77 -13.36 -3.90
C THR A 130 0.95 -13.80 -5.10
N VAL A 131 -0.10 -14.61 -4.89
CA VAL A 131 -1.06 -15.00 -5.94
C VAL A 131 -1.65 -13.75 -6.60
N GLY A 132 -2.10 -12.78 -5.79
CA GLY A 132 -2.65 -11.52 -6.29
C GLY A 132 -1.66 -10.70 -7.14
N HIS A 133 -0.37 -10.69 -6.77
CA HIS A 133 0.69 -10.02 -7.54
C HIS A 133 0.93 -10.71 -8.89
N TYR A 134 1.10 -12.03 -8.89
CA TYR A 134 1.35 -12.80 -10.11
C TYR A 134 0.17 -12.74 -11.08
N ARG A 135 -1.05 -12.90 -10.55
CA ARG A 135 -2.28 -12.76 -11.35
C ARG A 135 -2.36 -11.37 -12.00
N ARG A 136 -2.14 -10.32 -11.21
CA ARG A 136 -2.19 -8.93 -11.71
C ARG A 136 -1.17 -8.68 -12.81
N MET A 137 0.06 -9.16 -12.64
CA MET A 137 1.12 -8.92 -13.59
C MET A 137 0.88 -9.68 -14.90
N ALA A 138 0.43 -10.94 -14.81
CA ALA A 138 0.01 -11.72 -15.97
C ALA A 138 -1.10 -11.02 -16.74
N GLY A 139 -2.17 -10.58 -16.06
CA GLY A 139 -3.27 -9.87 -16.70
C GLY A 139 -2.84 -8.58 -17.40
N LEU A 140 -1.96 -7.79 -16.78
CA LEU A 140 -1.42 -6.58 -17.40
C LEU A 140 -0.60 -6.88 -18.67
N PHE A 141 0.23 -7.92 -18.64
CA PHE A 141 1.03 -8.33 -19.79
C PHE A 141 0.17 -8.88 -20.92
N LEU A 142 -0.77 -9.78 -20.63
CA LEU A 142 -1.63 -10.37 -21.63
C LEU A 142 -2.56 -9.33 -22.29
N THR A 143 -3.12 -8.42 -21.49
CA THR A 143 -3.92 -7.28 -22.04
C THR A 143 -3.06 -6.32 -22.88
N TRP A 144 -1.79 -6.14 -22.51
CA TRP A 144 -0.87 -5.35 -23.29
C TRP A 144 -0.57 -6.02 -24.64
N LEU A 145 -0.34 -7.34 -24.67
CA LEU A 145 -0.18 -8.12 -25.89
C LEU A 145 -1.40 -7.97 -26.81
N GLU A 146 -2.60 -8.14 -26.24
CA GLU A 146 -3.87 -7.94 -26.97
C GLU A 146 -3.94 -6.55 -27.61
N SER A 147 -3.59 -5.49 -26.87
CA SER A 147 -3.59 -4.12 -27.39
C SER A 147 -2.56 -3.89 -28.50
N HIS A 148 -1.61 -4.79 -28.69
CA HIS A 148 -0.60 -4.78 -29.74
C HIS A 148 -0.88 -5.82 -30.85
N GLY A 149 -2.10 -6.36 -30.89
CA GLY A 149 -2.55 -7.26 -31.96
C GLY A 149 -2.07 -8.71 -31.83
N VAL A 150 -1.48 -9.08 -30.68
CA VAL A 150 -1.06 -10.46 -30.39
C VAL A 150 -2.26 -11.24 -29.89
N VAL A 151 -2.67 -12.28 -30.59
CA VAL A 151 -3.87 -13.08 -30.29
C VAL A 151 -3.57 -14.38 -29.53
N SER A 152 -2.33 -14.81 -29.52
CA SER A 152 -1.86 -15.97 -28.74
C SER A 152 -0.41 -15.76 -28.27
N LEU A 153 -0.03 -16.48 -27.21
CA LEU A 153 1.36 -16.42 -26.69
C LEU A 153 2.39 -16.99 -27.66
N ASP A 154 2.00 -17.87 -28.56
CA ASP A 154 2.91 -18.41 -29.58
C ASP A 154 3.40 -17.33 -30.55
N GLY A 155 2.61 -16.29 -30.75
CA GLY A 155 2.98 -15.11 -31.53
C GLY A 155 3.80 -14.07 -30.76
N SER A 156 4.13 -14.31 -29.49
CA SER A 156 4.93 -13.39 -28.69
C SER A 156 6.39 -13.84 -28.59
N ASP A 157 7.28 -12.85 -28.47
CA ASP A 157 8.73 -13.03 -28.31
C ASP A 157 9.30 -12.08 -27.26
N GLY A 158 10.62 -12.12 -27.07
CA GLY A 158 11.31 -11.26 -26.12
C GLY A 158 11.14 -9.76 -26.36
N SER A 159 10.89 -9.33 -27.61
CA SER A 159 10.69 -7.92 -27.93
C SER A 159 9.38 -7.41 -27.32
N HIS A 160 8.34 -8.23 -27.27
CA HIS A 160 7.08 -7.93 -26.61
C HIS A 160 7.26 -7.75 -25.10
N VAL A 161 8.08 -8.58 -24.45
CA VAL A 161 8.39 -8.42 -23.02
C VAL A 161 9.12 -7.11 -22.77
N LEU A 162 10.11 -6.78 -23.59
CA LEU A 162 10.87 -5.53 -23.48
C LEU A 162 9.97 -4.31 -23.72
N GLY A 163 9.10 -4.36 -24.75
CA GLY A 163 8.14 -3.31 -25.04
C GLY A 163 7.15 -3.06 -23.91
N PHE A 164 6.63 -4.14 -23.32
CA PHE A 164 5.75 -4.05 -22.15
C PHE A 164 6.46 -3.39 -20.96
N LEU A 165 7.66 -3.84 -20.60
CA LEU A 165 8.43 -3.28 -19.50
C LEU A 165 8.83 -1.82 -19.76
N ALA A 166 9.18 -1.46 -21.00
CA ALA A 166 9.45 -0.08 -21.39
C ALA A 166 8.22 0.81 -21.22
N GLY A 167 7.04 0.32 -21.60
CA GLY A 167 5.77 1.02 -21.42
C GLY A 167 5.41 1.24 -19.93
N LEU A 168 5.76 0.33 -19.05
CA LEU A 168 5.57 0.50 -17.61
C LEU A 168 6.54 1.54 -17.02
N ARG A 169 7.78 1.63 -17.51
CA ARG A 169 8.84 2.49 -16.97
C ARG A 169 8.44 3.98 -16.97
N SER A 170 7.62 4.41 -17.91
CA SER A 170 7.14 5.80 -17.97
C SER A 170 6.22 6.19 -16.80
N ARG A 171 5.61 5.22 -16.14
CA ARG A 171 4.58 5.43 -15.09
C ARG A 171 4.93 4.81 -13.74
N TRP A 172 5.90 3.89 -13.71
CA TRP A 172 6.25 3.11 -12.53
C TRP A 172 7.62 3.52 -11.98
N SER A 173 7.76 3.49 -10.65
CA SER A 173 9.07 3.69 -10.03
C SER A 173 10.01 2.52 -10.33
N GLU A 174 11.31 2.74 -10.21
CA GLU A 174 12.31 1.69 -10.40
C GLU A 174 12.08 0.48 -9.46
N SER A 175 11.67 0.73 -8.22
CA SER A 175 11.29 -0.33 -7.28
C SER A 175 10.09 -1.13 -7.80
N SER A 176 9.05 -0.47 -8.34
CA SER A 176 7.89 -1.14 -8.91
C SER A 176 8.25 -1.94 -10.16
N MET A 177 9.20 -1.45 -10.98
CA MET A 177 9.70 -2.18 -12.15
C MET A 177 10.39 -3.49 -11.77
N ARG A 178 11.13 -3.50 -10.66
CA ARG A 178 11.75 -4.74 -10.15
C ARG A 178 10.70 -5.78 -9.76
N HIS A 179 9.64 -5.35 -9.09
CA HIS A 179 8.52 -6.23 -8.77
C HIS A 179 7.82 -6.72 -10.03
N ALA A 180 7.55 -5.86 -11.01
CA ALA A 180 6.96 -6.27 -12.28
C ALA A 180 7.74 -7.38 -12.97
N ALA A 181 9.05 -7.21 -13.07
CA ALA A 181 9.96 -8.20 -13.66
C ALA A 181 9.98 -9.52 -12.87
N SER A 182 9.99 -9.43 -11.54
CA SER A 182 9.96 -10.60 -10.65
C SER A 182 8.64 -11.37 -10.73
N ASP A 183 7.53 -10.63 -10.78
CA ASP A 183 6.18 -11.21 -10.76
C ASP A 183 5.77 -11.80 -12.11
N LEU A 184 6.41 -11.39 -13.22
CA LEU A 184 6.13 -11.90 -14.55
C LEU A 184 6.87 -13.20 -14.85
N ARG A 185 8.07 -13.40 -14.31
CA ARG A 185 8.89 -14.61 -14.54
C ARG A 185 8.18 -15.93 -14.25
N PRO A 186 7.42 -16.08 -13.15
CA PRO A 186 6.74 -17.34 -12.84
C PRO A 186 5.73 -17.75 -13.92
N LEU A 187 5.05 -16.79 -14.56
CA LEU A 187 4.16 -17.06 -15.68
C LEU A 187 4.92 -17.70 -16.85
N PHE A 188 6.04 -17.12 -17.26
CA PHE A 188 6.81 -17.61 -18.40
C PHE A 188 7.41 -18.99 -18.13
N ARG A 189 7.95 -19.22 -16.94
CA ARG A 189 8.45 -20.53 -16.53
C ARG A 189 7.37 -21.59 -16.51
N TRP A 190 6.18 -21.26 -16.02
CA TRP A 190 5.04 -22.18 -16.03
C TRP A 190 4.60 -22.53 -17.46
N LEU A 191 4.71 -21.57 -18.39
CA LEU A 191 4.44 -21.78 -19.81
C LEU A 191 5.54 -22.54 -20.56
N GLY A 192 6.72 -22.77 -19.94
CA GLY A 192 7.89 -23.30 -20.62
C GLY A 192 8.52 -22.32 -21.63
N ARG A 193 8.25 -21.00 -21.48
CA ARG A 193 8.75 -19.93 -22.35
C ARG A 193 9.96 -19.25 -21.71
N ASP A 194 11.08 -20.00 -21.66
CA ASP A 194 12.34 -19.49 -21.11
C ASP A 194 12.89 -18.31 -21.92
N ASP A 195 12.62 -18.26 -23.23
CA ASP A 195 12.94 -17.14 -24.11
C ASP A 195 12.35 -15.82 -23.61
N LEU A 196 11.08 -15.82 -23.14
CA LEU A 196 10.41 -14.65 -22.56
C LEU A 196 10.95 -14.34 -21.17
N ALA A 197 11.26 -15.36 -20.38
CA ALA A 197 11.84 -15.18 -19.04
C ALA A 197 13.22 -14.55 -19.08
N ASP A 198 14.05 -14.93 -20.07
CA ASP A 198 15.39 -14.41 -20.28
C ASP A 198 15.37 -12.97 -20.79
N ALA A 199 14.38 -12.62 -21.64
CA ALA A 199 14.19 -11.25 -22.10
C ALA A 199 14.01 -10.24 -20.96
N ILE A 200 13.44 -10.65 -19.82
CA ILE A 200 13.36 -9.81 -18.61
C ILE A 200 14.75 -9.39 -18.12
N GLY A 201 15.74 -10.26 -18.23
CA GLY A 201 17.13 -9.97 -17.86
C GLY A 201 17.74 -8.85 -18.70
N LEU A 202 17.34 -8.73 -19.95
CA LEU A 202 17.82 -7.73 -20.89
C LEU A 202 17.23 -6.34 -20.64
N ALA A 203 16.13 -6.24 -19.88
CA ALA A 203 15.46 -4.96 -19.60
C ALA A 203 16.27 -3.98 -18.74
N GLY A 204 17.48 -4.35 -18.30
CA GLY A 204 18.38 -3.47 -17.55
C GLY A 204 17.86 -3.01 -16.19
N ILE A 205 16.95 -3.78 -15.58
CA ILE A 205 16.36 -3.48 -14.28
C ILE A 205 17.36 -3.87 -13.20
N ARG A 206 18.15 -2.90 -12.74
CA ARG A 206 19.21 -3.13 -11.74
C ARG A 206 18.64 -3.34 -10.34
N ARG A 207 19.25 -4.27 -9.58
CA ARG A 207 19.05 -4.38 -8.14
C ARG A 207 19.90 -3.31 -7.46
N THR A 208 19.28 -2.24 -6.99
CA THR A 208 19.94 -1.32 -6.06
C THR A 208 19.73 -1.86 -4.64
N HIS A 209 20.79 -2.32 -4.01
CA HIS A 209 20.79 -2.64 -2.59
C HIS A 209 21.06 -1.35 -1.83
N ALA A 210 20.02 -0.58 -1.54
CA ALA A 210 20.13 0.43 -0.51
C ALA A 210 20.19 -0.31 0.84
N ILE A 211 21.29 -0.13 1.55
CA ILE A 211 21.38 -0.59 2.95
C ILE A 211 20.33 0.24 3.71
N ALA A 212 19.37 -0.43 4.33
CA ALA A 212 18.42 0.25 5.21
C ALA A 212 19.21 0.96 6.31
N GLY A 213 18.93 2.25 6.51
CA GLY A 213 19.54 2.98 7.62
C GLY A 213 19.17 2.28 8.94
N THR A 214 20.18 2.06 9.78
CA THR A 214 19.97 1.60 11.15
C THR A 214 19.42 2.74 12.00
N LEU A 215 18.65 2.39 13.03
CA LEU A 215 18.24 3.37 14.02
C LEU A 215 19.48 3.84 14.80
N PRO A 216 19.73 5.16 14.93
CA PRO A 216 20.82 5.67 15.78
C PRO A 216 20.69 5.19 17.23
N ASP A 217 21.82 4.95 17.90
CA ASP A 217 21.84 4.38 19.24
C ASP A 217 21.08 5.24 20.27
N ASP A 218 21.10 6.55 20.12
CA ASP A 218 20.37 7.48 20.99
C ASP A 218 18.85 7.40 20.75
N GLU A 219 18.40 7.20 19.52
CA GLU A 219 16.99 6.99 19.20
C GLU A 219 16.52 5.62 19.68
N HIS A 220 17.35 4.59 19.52
CA HIS A 220 17.09 3.25 20.03
C HIS A 220 16.89 3.28 21.57
N ARG A 221 17.78 3.93 22.30
CA ARG A 221 17.68 4.10 23.75
C ARG A 221 16.40 4.84 24.15
N ARG A 222 16.11 5.97 23.51
CA ARG A 222 14.88 6.74 23.78
C ARG A 222 13.60 5.92 23.56
N LEU A 223 13.57 5.05 22.56
CA LEU A 223 12.43 4.14 22.35
C LEU A 223 12.29 3.12 23.46
N LEU A 224 13.39 2.51 23.90
CA LEU A 224 13.37 1.56 25.02
C LEU A 224 12.91 2.23 26.33
N GLU A 225 13.43 3.42 26.65
CA GLU A 225 13.03 4.22 27.80
C GLU A 225 11.53 4.59 27.74
N ALA A 226 11.02 5.01 26.59
CA ALA A 226 9.61 5.31 26.41
C ALA A 226 8.72 4.08 26.64
N CYS A 227 9.14 2.92 26.18
CA CYS A 227 8.42 1.66 26.43
C CYS A 227 8.46 1.26 27.91
N ALA A 228 9.58 1.48 28.61
CA ALA A 228 9.76 1.15 30.02
C ALA A 228 9.02 2.12 30.94
N SER A 229 8.98 3.40 30.62
CA SER A 229 8.36 4.46 31.44
C SER A 229 6.83 4.47 31.41
N ARG A 230 6.20 3.55 30.69
CA ARG A 230 4.74 3.49 30.46
C ARG A 230 4.13 4.76 29.84
N SER A 231 4.94 5.60 29.21
CA SER A 231 4.48 6.74 28.44
C SER A 231 3.78 6.33 27.13
N VAL A 232 3.97 5.07 26.72
CA VAL A 232 3.36 4.43 25.56
C VAL A 232 2.36 3.37 26.03
N PRO A 233 1.19 3.21 25.36
CA PRO A 233 0.25 2.14 25.67
C PRO A 233 0.93 0.77 25.64
N SER A 234 0.61 -0.12 26.59
CA SER A 234 1.28 -1.43 26.76
C SER A 234 1.29 -2.27 25.46
N ARG A 235 0.23 -2.18 24.66
CA ARG A 235 0.17 -2.85 23.35
C ARG A 235 1.22 -2.31 22.39
N ASP A 236 1.35 -1.01 22.29
CA ASP A 236 2.28 -0.36 21.36
C ASP A 236 3.73 -0.56 21.82
N ALA A 237 3.96 -0.54 23.15
CA ALA A 237 5.23 -0.90 23.74
C ALA A 237 5.63 -2.36 23.42
N ALA A 238 4.70 -3.31 23.57
CA ALA A 238 4.95 -4.72 23.23
C ALA A 238 5.28 -4.89 21.74
N ILE A 239 4.52 -4.27 20.83
CA ILE A 239 4.79 -4.31 19.39
C ILE A 239 6.18 -3.75 19.08
N THR A 240 6.52 -2.60 19.69
CA THR A 240 7.82 -1.94 19.49
C THR A 240 8.96 -2.82 19.97
N LEU A 241 8.86 -3.38 21.18
CA LEU A 241 9.90 -4.25 21.76
C LEU A 241 10.08 -5.53 20.93
N LEU A 242 8.99 -6.22 20.56
CA LEU A 242 9.06 -7.42 19.72
C LEU A 242 9.71 -7.14 18.36
N SER A 243 9.39 -6.03 17.74
CA SER A 243 10.01 -5.66 16.46
C SER A 243 11.46 -5.25 16.61
N LEU A 244 11.81 -4.50 17.66
CA LEU A 244 13.13 -3.92 17.87
C LEU A 244 14.14 -4.94 18.41
N THR A 245 13.74 -5.78 19.37
CA THR A 245 14.64 -6.73 20.03
C THR A 245 14.65 -8.13 19.38
N CYS A 246 13.49 -8.58 18.89
CA CYS A 246 13.36 -9.89 18.26
C CYS A 246 13.41 -9.84 16.72
N GLY A 247 13.40 -8.65 16.13
CA GLY A 247 13.41 -8.48 14.67
C GLY A 247 12.13 -8.98 13.98
N LEU A 248 11.02 -9.12 14.72
CA LEU A 248 9.76 -9.62 14.16
C LEU A 248 9.17 -8.63 13.17
N ARG A 249 8.70 -9.15 12.04
CA ARG A 249 7.98 -8.34 11.07
C ARG A 249 6.55 -8.05 11.54
N ALA A 250 5.92 -7.03 10.99
CA ALA A 250 4.54 -6.67 11.33
C ALA A 250 3.56 -7.84 11.18
N CYS A 251 3.72 -8.69 10.14
CA CYS A 251 2.89 -9.89 9.94
C CYS A 251 3.10 -10.93 11.05
N ASP A 252 4.32 -11.10 11.54
CA ASP A 252 4.65 -12.03 12.60
C ASP A 252 4.03 -11.56 13.92
N VAL A 253 4.16 -10.25 14.22
CA VAL A 253 3.56 -9.64 15.42
C VAL A 253 2.03 -9.70 15.39
N ILE A 254 1.39 -9.47 14.23
CA ILE A 254 -0.07 -9.56 14.09
C ILE A 254 -0.57 -11.00 14.28
N GLY A 255 0.21 -11.99 13.83
CA GLY A 255 -0.11 -13.41 13.94
C GLY A 255 0.21 -14.02 15.32
N LEU A 256 0.97 -13.32 16.17
CA LEU A 256 1.43 -13.83 17.45
C LEU A 256 0.27 -14.03 18.44
N ARG A 257 0.20 -15.20 19.04
CA ARG A 257 -0.74 -15.55 20.10
C ARG A 257 -0.01 -15.69 21.44
N ILE A 258 -0.70 -15.45 22.53
CA ILE A 258 -0.12 -15.63 23.90
C ILE A 258 0.41 -17.05 24.07
N ALA A 259 -0.26 -18.06 23.48
CA ALA A 259 0.18 -19.46 23.50
C ALA A 259 1.52 -19.72 22.78
N ASP A 260 1.90 -18.85 21.84
CA ASP A 260 3.17 -18.96 21.13
C ASP A 260 4.34 -18.40 21.96
N CYS A 261 4.02 -17.66 23.03
CA CYS A 261 5.00 -17.13 23.97
C CYS A 261 5.28 -18.21 25.03
N VAL A 262 6.39 -18.95 24.88
CA VAL A 262 6.84 -19.90 25.91
C VAL A 262 7.33 -19.10 27.11
N LEU A 263 6.47 -18.90 28.10
CA LEU A 263 6.78 -18.19 29.36
C LEU A 263 7.66 -18.99 30.29
N ALA A 264 8.35 -20.02 29.82
CA ALA A 264 9.11 -20.98 30.66
C ALA A 264 10.26 -20.38 31.49
N SER A 265 10.60 -19.10 31.31
CA SER A 265 11.60 -18.41 32.11
C SER A 265 11.54 -16.89 31.97
N TRP A 266 10.39 -16.31 32.21
CA TRP A 266 10.30 -14.86 32.35
C TRP A 266 10.88 -14.44 33.70
N ARG A 267 12.20 -14.44 33.81
CA ARG A 267 12.85 -13.44 34.67
C ARG A 267 12.73 -12.12 33.91
N PRO A 268 12.26 -11.05 34.53
CA PRO A 268 12.13 -9.78 33.87
C PRO A 268 13.50 -9.41 33.31
N LEU A 269 13.61 -9.33 32.00
CA LEU A 269 14.78 -8.81 31.26
C LEU A 269 15.18 -7.39 31.71
N CYS A 270 14.35 -6.78 32.56
CA CYS A 270 14.53 -5.45 33.14
C CYS A 270 15.74 -5.36 34.07
N GLU A 271 16.18 -6.45 34.77
CA GLU A 271 17.30 -6.36 35.70
C GLU A 271 18.68 -6.65 35.08
N ARG A 272 18.76 -7.28 33.92
CA ARG A 272 20.05 -7.58 33.29
C ARG A 272 20.49 -6.58 32.20
N CYS A 273 19.60 -5.79 31.66
CA CYS A 273 19.97 -4.77 30.66
C CYS A 273 20.48 -3.48 31.32
N PHE A 274 20.25 -3.26 32.59
CA PHE A 274 20.70 -2.06 33.32
C PHE A 274 21.93 -2.25 34.19
N SER A 275 22.48 -3.47 34.28
CA SER A 275 23.68 -3.75 35.11
C SER A 275 24.97 -3.87 34.32
N ALA A 276 24.96 -3.53 33.01
CA ALA A 276 26.15 -3.62 32.15
C ALA A 276 26.33 -2.33 31.35
N VAL A 277 26.30 -1.17 32.02
CA VAL A 277 26.91 0.09 31.57
C VAL A 277 27.63 0.72 32.74
#